data_225bb1f7b7cd0b8b3c53983f2ac44db1
#
_entry.id   225bb1f7b7cd0b8b3c53983f2ac44db1
#
_cell.length_a   1.000
_cell.length_b   1.000
_cell.length_c   1.000
_cell.angle_alpha   90.00
_cell.angle_beta   90.00
_cell.angle_gamma   90.00
#
_symmetry.space_group_name_H-M   'P 1'
#
loop_
_entity.id
_entity.type
_entity.pdbx_description
1 polymer ?
#
loop_
_entity_poly.entity_id
_entity_poly.type
_entity_poly.pdbx_seq_one_letter_code
_entity_poly.pdbx_strand_id
1 'polypeptide(L)'
;MKIAILGSGGREHALVNQMSLSKKTTKIYCIPGNAGTCHLAENVNLNLDNFESIYDFILKNKIELVVVGPEKPLVDGIADFLQEKKIKVFGPNKVLSQFEGSKTFTKNVCKKYNIPTAKFNILKNLKESIKYLNQIKFPIVIKADGLAAGKGVYICENLEKSNEAVKEIFDGKFGKADQIVIEEFLEGEEMSFFVISDGKSFKQFNTAQDHKRVGEDDTGKNTGGMGAYSPSALINKDLEKKIIDKIIEPTFRAIRDFGEEYIGFLYAGLMIKNNEPFLIEYNVRMGDPECQTILPLLKSDFLDIINACCEQKLNQSNVDWSDKKSLSIVLCSKGYPESYEKNVEIKNLNKIKNNKNNFIFHAGTISKNDKIFANGGRVLNFVSISESYLEARKSAIDKIKDLNWGGGFFRKDIGFKAID
;
A
#
# COMPACT_ATOMS: atom_id res chain seq x y z
N MET A 1 -17.98 1.26 19.37
CA MET A 1 -17.71 0.13 18.48
C MET A 1 -16.35 -0.47 18.79
N LYS A 2 -16.25 -1.79 18.90
CA LYS A 2 -15.00 -2.53 19.04
C LYS A 2 -14.50 -2.96 17.64
N ILE A 3 -13.25 -2.68 17.34
CA ILE A 3 -12.67 -2.81 16.01
C ILE A 3 -11.41 -3.67 16.08
N ALA A 4 -11.20 -4.58 15.13
CA ALA A 4 -9.92 -5.23 14.91
C ALA A 4 -9.29 -4.72 13.61
N ILE A 5 -8.01 -4.35 13.67
CA ILE A 5 -7.19 -4.01 12.52
C ILE A 5 -6.14 -5.09 12.35
N LEU A 6 -6.17 -5.79 11.21
CA LEU A 6 -5.22 -6.84 10.91
C LEU A 6 -3.97 -6.24 10.28
N GLY A 7 -2.79 -6.65 10.78
CA GLY A 7 -1.48 -6.24 10.28
C GLY A 7 -0.60 -5.58 11.35
N SER A 8 0.61 -5.19 10.96
CA SER A 8 1.63 -4.68 11.89
C SER A 8 2.52 -3.57 11.30
N GLY A 9 2.24 -3.11 10.09
CA GLY A 9 3.04 -2.11 9.39
C GLY A 9 2.72 -0.67 9.80
N GLY A 10 3.37 0.26 9.12
CA GLY A 10 3.09 1.69 9.26
C GLY A 10 1.69 2.06 8.81
N ARG A 11 1.20 1.40 7.79
CA ARG A 11 -0.18 1.49 7.29
C ARG A 11 -1.17 1.16 8.40
N GLU A 12 -1.00 0.03 9.08
CA GLU A 12 -1.89 -0.38 10.16
C GLU A 12 -1.84 0.59 11.35
N HIS A 13 -0.66 1.13 11.67
CA HIS A 13 -0.57 2.15 12.71
C HIS A 13 -1.32 3.44 12.32
N ALA A 14 -1.25 3.86 11.05
CA ALA A 14 -2.02 5.00 10.57
C ALA A 14 -3.54 4.73 10.60
N LEU A 15 -3.98 3.51 10.23
CA LEU A 15 -5.37 3.08 10.35
C LEU A 15 -5.84 3.10 11.82
N VAL A 16 -5.05 2.54 12.75
CA VAL A 16 -5.34 2.59 14.20
C VAL A 16 -5.47 4.02 14.68
N ASN A 17 -4.53 4.89 14.29
CA ASN A 17 -4.58 6.31 14.67
C ASN A 17 -5.86 6.97 14.17
N GLN A 18 -6.22 6.78 12.91
CA GLN A 18 -7.40 7.44 12.33
C GLN A 18 -8.70 6.90 12.92
N MET A 19 -8.80 5.58 13.17
CA MET A 19 -9.95 4.98 13.86
C MET A 19 -10.09 5.44 15.30
N SER A 20 -8.99 5.73 16.00
CA SER A 20 -9.01 6.19 17.39
C SER A 20 -9.58 7.61 17.57
N LEU A 21 -9.62 8.41 16.50
CA LEU A 21 -10.17 9.76 16.53
C LEU A 21 -11.70 9.79 16.55
N SER A 22 -12.35 8.70 16.11
CA SER A 22 -13.81 8.61 16.12
C SER A 22 -14.36 8.47 17.55
N LYS A 23 -15.34 9.29 17.89
CA LYS A 23 -16.08 9.20 19.18
C LYS A 23 -16.88 7.90 19.32
N LYS A 24 -17.11 7.18 18.20
CA LYS A 24 -17.83 5.90 18.17
C LYS A 24 -16.91 4.71 18.48
N THR A 25 -15.60 4.90 18.42
CA THR A 25 -14.61 3.89 18.77
C THR A 25 -14.55 3.70 20.28
N THR A 26 -14.84 2.49 20.75
CA THR A 26 -14.75 2.14 22.17
C THR A 26 -13.51 1.33 22.51
N LYS A 27 -13.02 0.52 21.57
CA LYS A 27 -11.80 -0.30 21.71
C LYS A 27 -11.25 -0.67 20.35
N ILE A 28 -9.94 -0.62 20.20
CA ILE A 28 -9.24 -1.11 19.02
C ILE A 28 -8.31 -2.25 19.44
N TYR A 29 -8.32 -3.31 18.65
CA TYR A 29 -7.35 -4.40 18.69
C TYR A 29 -6.52 -4.35 17.40
N CYS A 30 -5.20 -4.51 17.51
CA CYS A 30 -4.32 -4.60 16.36
C CYS A 30 -3.64 -5.97 16.33
N ILE A 31 -3.76 -6.71 15.23
CA ILE A 31 -3.35 -8.12 15.15
C ILE A 31 -2.32 -8.28 14.02
N PRO A 32 -1.06 -8.56 14.30
CA PRO A 32 -0.44 -8.61 15.63
C PRO A 32 -0.06 -7.23 16.21
N GLY A 33 -0.08 -6.14 15.40
CA GLY A 33 0.35 -4.81 15.79
C GLY A 33 1.87 -4.63 15.88
N ASN A 34 2.31 -3.45 16.31
CA ASN A 34 3.73 -3.09 16.48
C ASN A 34 3.93 -2.25 17.74
N ALA A 35 5.17 -1.79 17.98
CA ALA A 35 5.48 -1.00 19.19
C ALA A 35 4.78 0.37 19.27
N GLY A 36 4.23 0.89 18.17
CA GLY A 36 3.48 2.15 18.16
C GLY A 36 1.99 1.96 18.35
N THR A 37 1.43 0.90 17.79
CA THR A 37 -0.01 0.61 17.88
C THR A 37 -0.47 0.35 19.32
N CYS A 38 0.41 -0.15 20.19
CA CYS A 38 0.08 -0.44 21.60
C CYS A 38 -0.30 0.81 22.42
N HIS A 39 -0.02 2.01 21.93
CA HIS A 39 -0.43 3.25 22.61
C HIS A 39 -1.90 3.64 22.35
N LEU A 40 -2.48 3.12 21.26
CA LEU A 40 -3.84 3.46 20.80
C LEU A 40 -4.76 2.24 20.73
N ALA A 41 -4.18 1.04 20.70
CA ALA A 41 -4.87 -0.23 20.54
C ALA A 41 -4.26 -1.28 21.46
N GLU A 42 -5.00 -2.34 21.70
CA GLU A 42 -4.45 -3.56 22.31
C GLU A 42 -3.85 -4.45 21.20
N ASN A 43 -2.55 -4.68 21.27
CA ASN A 43 -1.89 -5.59 20.36
C ASN A 43 -2.16 -7.05 20.75
N VAL A 44 -2.50 -7.87 19.77
CA VAL A 44 -2.86 -9.28 20.00
C VAL A 44 -2.00 -10.18 19.11
N ASN A 45 -1.08 -10.90 19.72
CA ASN A 45 -0.14 -11.74 18.98
C ASN A 45 -0.81 -13.01 18.43
N LEU A 46 -1.51 -12.89 17.30
CA LEU A 46 -2.06 -14.00 16.54
C LEU A 46 -1.43 -14.03 15.14
N ASN A 47 -1.28 -15.25 14.61
CA ASN A 47 -0.84 -15.45 13.23
C ASN A 47 -1.99 -15.13 12.27
N LEU A 48 -1.76 -14.25 11.30
CA LEU A 48 -2.74 -13.86 10.29
C LEU A 48 -3.12 -14.99 9.32
N ASP A 49 -2.31 -16.03 9.22
CA ASP A 49 -2.62 -17.23 8.42
C ASP A 49 -3.60 -18.19 9.15
N ASN A 50 -3.84 -17.99 10.46
CA ASN A 50 -4.79 -18.81 11.24
C ASN A 50 -6.13 -18.09 11.44
N PHE A 51 -7.01 -18.20 10.46
CA PHE A 51 -8.30 -17.53 10.44
C PHE A 51 -9.23 -17.97 11.59
N GLU A 52 -9.18 -19.23 12.01
CA GLU A 52 -9.99 -19.71 13.12
C GLU A 52 -9.60 -19.03 14.44
N SER A 53 -8.30 -18.92 14.72
CA SER A 53 -7.83 -18.22 15.94
C SER A 53 -8.23 -16.74 15.95
N ILE A 54 -8.25 -16.09 14.77
CA ILE A 54 -8.72 -14.72 14.63
C ILE A 54 -10.22 -14.65 14.91
N TYR A 55 -11.00 -15.57 14.35
CA TYR A 55 -12.44 -15.64 14.54
C TYR A 55 -12.82 -15.88 16.01
N ASP A 56 -12.17 -16.83 16.68
CA ASP A 56 -12.40 -17.10 18.11
C ASP A 56 -12.11 -15.85 18.95
N PHE A 57 -11.04 -15.12 18.62
CA PHE A 57 -10.71 -13.86 19.28
C PHE A 57 -11.79 -12.79 19.04
N ILE A 58 -12.31 -12.68 17.82
CA ILE A 58 -13.38 -11.74 17.44
C ILE A 58 -14.64 -12.03 18.28
N LEU A 59 -15.05 -13.28 18.37
CA LEU A 59 -16.24 -13.69 19.14
C LEU A 59 -16.07 -13.41 20.64
N LYS A 60 -14.95 -13.87 21.21
CA LYS A 60 -14.64 -13.69 22.63
C LYS A 60 -14.67 -12.22 23.05
N ASN A 61 -14.18 -11.33 22.22
CA ASN A 61 -14.07 -9.90 22.52
C ASN A 61 -15.26 -9.08 22.00
N LYS A 62 -16.22 -9.72 21.31
CA LYS A 62 -17.38 -9.05 20.70
C LYS A 62 -16.96 -7.92 19.77
N ILE A 63 -16.04 -8.22 18.86
CA ILE A 63 -15.56 -7.26 17.85
C ILE A 63 -16.63 -7.10 16.78
N GLU A 64 -16.95 -5.87 16.43
CA GLU A 64 -18.06 -5.51 15.56
C GLU A 64 -17.62 -5.23 14.10
N LEU A 65 -16.33 -4.91 13.91
CA LEU A 65 -15.76 -4.57 12.60
C LEU A 65 -14.31 -5.06 12.52
N VAL A 66 -13.97 -5.69 11.40
CA VAL A 66 -12.59 -6.07 11.05
C VAL A 66 -12.15 -5.25 9.85
N VAL A 67 -10.98 -4.61 9.95
CA VAL A 67 -10.31 -3.89 8.84
C VAL A 67 -9.05 -4.65 8.48
N VAL A 68 -8.93 -5.07 7.23
CA VAL A 68 -7.77 -5.85 6.78
C VAL A 68 -6.75 -4.91 6.14
N GLY A 69 -5.58 -4.80 6.76
CA GLY A 69 -4.49 -3.94 6.29
C GLY A 69 -3.65 -4.58 5.17
N PRO A 70 -3.05 -5.77 5.38
CA PRO A 70 -2.16 -6.40 4.40
C PRO A 70 -2.89 -7.20 3.33
N GLU A 71 -2.24 -7.36 2.19
CA GLU A 71 -2.76 -8.05 1.00
C GLU A 71 -2.87 -9.58 1.16
N LYS A 72 -1.90 -10.20 1.84
CA LYS A 72 -1.85 -11.68 1.92
C LYS A 72 -3.13 -12.29 2.52
N PRO A 73 -3.62 -11.86 3.70
CA PRO A 73 -4.88 -12.40 4.24
C PRO A 73 -6.08 -12.21 3.30
N LEU A 74 -6.14 -11.10 2.54
CA LEU A 74 -7.20 -10.86 1.57
C LEU A 74 -7.14 -11.87 0.42
N VAL A 75 -5.95 -12.06 -0.16
CA VAL A 75 -5.72 -13.05 -1.24
C VAL A 75 -5.99 -14.48 -0.78
N ASP A 76 -5.69 -14.78 0.48
CA ASP A 76 -5.97 -16.09 1.09
C ASP A 76 -7.46 -16.29 1.44
N GLY A 77 -8.28 -15.21 1.48
CA GLY A 77 -9.74 -15.27 1.62
C GLY A 77 -10.27 -15.03 3.02
N ILE A 78 -9.57 -14.27 3.85
CA ILE A 78 -10.05 -13.95 5.21
C ILE A 78 -11.37 -13.18 5.20
N ALA A 79 -11.61 -12.34 4.18
CA ALA A 79 -12.88 -11.60 4.08
C ALA A 79 -14.05 -12.53 3.88
N ASP A 80 -13.92 -13.50 2.96
CA ASP A 80 -14.94 -14.53 2.71
C ASP A 80 -15.22 -15.35 3.98
N PHE A 81 -14.15 -15.86 4.58
CA PHE A 81 -14.22 -16.68 5.79
C PHE A 81 -14.96 -15.98 6.94
N LEU A 82 -14.69 -14.70 7.17
CA LEU A 82 -15.34 -13.94 8.25
C LEU A 82 -16.76 -13.50 7.89
N GLN A 83 -17.03 -13.17 6.61
CA GLN A 83 -18.37 -12.79 6.15
C GLN A 83 -19.35 -13.98 6.19
N GLU A 84 -18.93 -15.20 5.84
CA GLU A 84 -19.72 -16.43 6.03
C GLU A 84 -20.15 -16.62 7.48
N LYS A 85 -19.31 -16.19 8.43
CA LYS A 85 -19.57 -16.19 9.88
C LYS A 85 -20.29 -14.94 10.37
N LYS A 86 -20.80 -14.09 9.46
CA LYS A 86 -21.55 -12.86 9.72
C LYS A 86 -20.75 -11.79 10.48
N ILE A 87 -19.45 -11.79 10.34
CA ILE A 87 -18.57 -10.71 10.84
C ILE A 87 -18.49 -9.62 9.77
N LYS A 88 -18.65 -8.35 10.18
CA LYS A 88 -18.47 -7.19 9.31
C LYS A 88 -16.99 -7.01 9.00
N VAL A 89 -16.62 -7.05 7.70
CA VAL A 89 -15.24 -6.94 7.24
C VAL A 89 -15.12 -5.83 6.20
N PHE A 90 -14.13 -4.98 6.37
CA PHE A 90 -13.69 -4.03 5.36
C PHE A 90 -12.43 -4.56 4.68
N GLY A 91 -12.59 -5.03 3.47
CA GLY A 91 -11.60 -5.65 2.59
C GLY A 91 -12.31 -6.50 1.54
N PRO A 92 -11.82 -6.55 0.29
CA PRO A 92 -12.44 -7.33 -0.77
C PRO A 92 -12.32 -8.84 -0.51
N ASN A 93 -13.20 -9.60 -1.13
CA ASN A 93 -13.20 -11.05 -1.09
C ASN A 93 -12.01 -11.64 -1.88
N LYS A 94 -11.84 -12.96 -1.80
CA LYS A 94 -10.72 -13.70 -2.41
C LYS A 94 -10.66 -13.52 -3.93
N VAL A 95 -11.81 -13.53 -4.62
CA VAL A 95 -11.89 -13.38 -6.07
C VAL A 95 -11.38 -12.01 -6.48
N LEU A 96 -11.86 -10.95 -5.84
CA LEU A 96 -11.48 -9.57 -6.14
C LEU A 96 -10.08 -9.21 -5.64
N SER A 97 -9.58 -9.92 -4.63
CA SER A 97 -8.20 -9.79 -4.17
C SER A 97 -7.18 -10.26 -5.22
N GLN A 98 -7.62 -10.99 -6.27
CA GLN A 98 -6.77 -11.34 -7.40
C GLN A 98 -6.32 -10.13 -8.23
N PHE A 99 -6.95 -8.97 -8.10
CA PHE A 99 -6.43 -7.74 -8.71
C PHE A 99 -5.01 -7.40 -8.21
N GLU A 100 -4.64 -7.76 -6.99
CA GLU A 100 -3.26 -7.66 -6.47
C GLU A 100 -2.57 -9.03 -6.48
N GLY A 101 -3.29 -10.11 -6.18
CA GLY A 101 -2.78 -11.46 -6.02
C GLY A 101 -2.28 -12.09 -7.33
N SER A 102 -2.79 -11.66 -8.49
CA SER A 102 -2.36 -12.16 -9.80
C SER A 102 -2.24 -11.03 -10.82
N LYS A 103 -1.03 -10.80 -11.28
CA LYS A 103 -0.75 -9.82 -12.35
C LYS A 103 -1.37 -10.24 -13.67
N THR A 104 -1.40 -11.54 -13.93
CA THR A 104 -2.04 -12.12 -15.10
C THR A 104 -3.56 -11.88 -15.07
N PHE A 105 -4.20 -12.07 -13.93
CA PHE A 105 -5.62 -11.76 -13.77
C PHE A 105 -5.89 -10.29 -14.13
N THR A 106 -5.14 -9.37 -13.54
CA THR A 106 -5.28 -7.93 -13.79
C THR A 106 -5.05 -7.59 -15.27
N LYS A 107 -4.02 -8.15 -15.91
CA LYS A 107 -3.75 -7.89 -17.33
C LYS A 107 -4.86 -8.43 -18.24
N ASN A 108 -5.44 -9.58 -17.92
CA ASN A 108 -6.58 -10.12 -18.66
C ASN A 108 -7.82 -9.23 -18.52
N VAL A 109 -8.07 -8.68 -17.32
CA VAL A 109 -9.12 -7.68 -17.11
C VAL A 109 -8.84 -6.42 -17.93
N CYS A 110 -7.62 -5.89 -17.90
CA CYS A 110 -7.25 -4.72 -18.70
C CYS A 110 -7.53 -4.94 -20.18
N LYS A 111 -7.15 -6.10 -20.71
CA LYS A 111 -7.38 -6.47 -22.13
C LYS A 111 -8.87 -6.55 -22.45
N LYS A 112 -9.67 -7.23 -21.61
CA LYS A 112 -11.10 -7.47 -21.84
C LYS A 112 -11.91 -6.17 -21.78
N TYR A 113 -11.56 -5.25 -20.87
CA TYR A 113 -12.32 -4.02 -20.61
C TYR A 113 -11.66 -2.76 -21.19
N ASN A 114 -10.63 -2.92 -22.01
CA ASN A 114 -9.89 -1.84 -22.67
C ASN A 114 -9.31 -0.82 -21.67
N ILE A 115 -8.81 -1.28 -20.51
CA ILE A 115 -8.14 -0.43 -19.54
C ILE A 115 -6.72 -0.14 -20.05
N PRO A 116 -6.31 1.14 -20.19
CA PRO A 116 -4.97 1.50 -20.65
C PRO A 116 -3.89 0.92 -19.71
N THR A 117 -2.97 0.16 -20.27
CA THR A 117 -1.82 -0.42 -19.57
C THR A 117 -0.70 -0.67 -20.57
N ALA A 118 0.52 -0.96 -20.09
CA ALA A 118 1.63 -1.37 -20.95
C ALA A 118 1.23 -2.53 -21.87
N LYS A 119 1.72 -2.56 -23.10
CA LYS A 119 1.59 -3.73 -23.97
C LYS A 119 2.26 -4.91 -23.30
N PHE A 120 1.62 -6.06 -23.29
CA PHE A 120 2.10 -7.21 -22.52
C PHE A 120 1.88 -8.54 -23.22
N ASN A 121 2.65 -9.53 -22.80
CA ASN A 121 2.43 -10.94 -23.10
C ASN A 121 2.53 -11.77 -21.81
N ILE A 122 1.68 -12.80 -21.74
CA ILE A 122 1.67 -13.78 -20.65
C ILE A 122 2.33 -15.05 -21.20
N LEU A 123 3.37 -15.52 -20.54
CA LEU A 123 4.18 -16.66 -20.98
C LEU A 123 4.21 -17.71 -19.88
N LYS A 124 3.99 -18.98 -20.28
CA LYS A 124 3.70 -20.08 -19.35
C LYS A 124 4.91 -20.95 -19.00
N ASN A 125 6.04 -20.74 -19.64
CA ASN A 125 7.25 -21.52 -19.38
C ASN A 125 8.51 -20.80 -19.87
N LEU A 126 9.66 -21.25 -19.38
CA LEU A 126 10.96 -20.69 -19.68
C LEU A 126 11.26 -20.68 -21.18
N LYS A 127 10.95 -21.77 -21.89
CA LYS A 127 11.26 -21.91 -23.33
C LYS A 127 10.52 -20.90 -24.20
N GLU A 128 9.21 -20.73 -23.94
CA GLU A 128 8.40 -19.71 -24.64
C GLU A 128 8.90 -18.30 -24.34
N SER A 129 9.27 -18.05 -23.09
CA SER A 129 9.76 -16.75 -22.64
C SER A 129 11.06 -16.38 -23.33
N ILE A 130 12.05 -17.28 -23.38
CA ILE A 130 13.32 -17.06 -24.09
C ILE A 130 13.07 -16.81 -25.57
N LYS A 131 12.19 -17.59 -26.20
CA LYS A 131 11.84 -17.41 -27.63
C LYS A 131 11.23 -16.01 -27.86
N TYR A 132 10.35 -15.56 -27.01
CA TYR A 132 9.71 -14.26 -27.10
C TYR A 132 10.73 -13.12 -26.89
N LEU A 133 11.63 -13.22 -25.89
CA LEU A 133 12.65 -12.22 -25.58
C LEU A 133 13.59 -11.92 -26.77
N ASN A 134 13.86 -12.92 -27.64
CA ASN A 134 14.67 -12.72 -28.83
C ASN A 134 14.00 -11.91 -29.98
N GLN A 135 12.70 -11.54 -29.79
CA GLN A 135 11.91 -10.89 -30.84
C GLN A 135 11.46 -9.47 -30.43
N ILE A 136 11.76 -9.03 -29.22
CA ILE A 136 11.28 -7.76 -28.70
C ILE A 136 12.42 -6.74 -28.49
N LYS A 137 12.02 -5.46 -28.40
CA LYS A 137 12.94 -4.36 -28.13
C LYS A 137 13.04 -4.09 -26.62
N PHE A 138 14.19 -3.63 -26.19
CA PHE A 138 14.47 -3.24 -24.81
C PHE A 138 14.40 -1.71 -24.64
N PRO A 139 14.18 -1.17 -23.42
CA PRO A 139 13.97 -1.91 -22.17
C PRO A 139 12.57 -2.54 -22.05
N ILE A 140 12.46 -3.56 -21.18
CA ILE A 140 11.20 -4.25 -20.86
C ILE A 140 11.03 -4.44 -19.35
N VAL A 141 9.80 -4.79 -18.93
CA VAL A 141 9.52 -5.16 -17.55
C VAL A 141 9.04 -6.61 -17.49
N ILE A 142 9.69 -7.42 -16.64
CA ILE A 142 9.29 -8.81 -16.38
C ILE A 142 8.74 -8.88 -14.98
N LYS A 143 7.54 -9.45 -14.86
CA LYS A 143 6.84 -9.56 -13.55
C LYS A 143 6.52 -11.03 -13.25
N ALA A 144 6.93 -11.49 -12.08
CA ALA A 144 6.44 -12.75 -11.54
C ALA A 144 4.95 -12.63 -11.23
N ASP A 145 4.15 -13.66 -11.53
CA ASP A 145 2.75 -13.72 -11.12
C ASP A 145 2.65 -14.10 -9.64
N GLY A 146 1.67 -13.53 -8.93
CA GLY A 146 1.51 -13.70 -7.50
C GLY A 146 2.08 -12.58 -6.64
N LEU A 147 1.93 -12.73 -5.32
CA LEU A 147 2.47 -11.81 -4.32
C LEU A 147 3.97 -12.01 -4.17
N ALA A 148 4.76 -11.01 -4.51
CA ALA A 148 6.23 -11.04 -4.41
C ALA A 148 6.78 -9.86 -3.58
N ALA A 149 5.95 -9.17 -2.80
CA ALA A 149 6.31 -8.01 -1.97
C ALA A 149 7.15 -6.96 -2.72
N GLY A 150 6.77 -6.66 -3.98
CA GLY A 150 7.47 -5.72 -4.86
C GLY A 150 8.81 -6.21 -5.43
N LYS A 151 9.28 -7.40 -5.04
CA LYS A 151 10.59 -7.94 -5.46
C LYS A 151 10.53 -8.73 -6.78
N GLY A 152 9.35 -9.12 -7.22
CA GLY A 152 9.14 -9.92 -8.44
C GLY A 152 9.03 -9.09 -9.73
N VAL A 153 9.53 -7.86 -9.75
CA VAL A 153 9.50 -6.95 -10.89
C VAL A 153 10.93 -6.62 -11.31
N TYR A 154 11.27 -6.95 -12.57
CA TYR A 154 12.58 -6.70 -13.15
C TYR A 154 12.46 -5.74 -14.32
N ILE A 155 13.20 -4.64 -14.27
CA ILE A 155 13.42 -3.77 -15.42
C ILE A 155 14.69 -4.24 -16.12
N CYS A 156 14.54 -4.74 -17.34
CA CYS A 156 15.62 -5.35 -18.11
C CYS A 156 15.98 -4.47 -19.29
N GLU A 157 17.23 -4.04 -19.33
CA GLU A 157 17.76 -3.15 -20.38
C GLU A 157 18.28 -3.93 -21.62
N ASN A 158 18.48 -5.25 -21.47
CA ASN A 158 19.04 -6.12 -22.51
C ASN A 158 18.57 -7.57 -22.36
N LEU A 159 18.89 -8.38 -23.36
CA LEU A 159 18.50 -9.79 -23.44
C LEU A 159 19.13 -10.64 -22.32
N GLU A 160 20.38 -10.37 -21.94
CA GLU A 160 21.08 -11.14 -20.92
C GLU A 160 20.39 -11.02 -19.57
N LYS A 161 20.17 -9.79 -19.07
CA LYS A 161 19.43 -9.53 -17.82
C LYS A 161 18.02 -10.09 -17.85
N SER A 162 17.36 -10.08 -19.00
CA SER A 162 16.00 -10.61 -19.11
C SER A 162 15.96 -12.14 -19.06
N ASN A 163 16.93 -12.83 -19.66
CA ASN A 163 17.06 -14.28 -19.54
C ASN A 163 17.35 -14.72 -18.10
N GLU A 164 18.20 -13.99 -17.38
CA GLU A 164 18.45 -14.22 -15.96
C GLU A 164 17.18 -14.04 -15.13
N ALA A 165 16.46 -12.94 -15.33
CA ALA A 165 15.22 -12.64 -14.60
C ALA A 165 14.14 -13.73 -14.82
N VAL A 166 13.92 -14.14 -16.07
CA VAL A 166 12.95 -15.20 -16.40
C VAL A 166 13.35 -16.52 -15.77
N LYS A 167 14.65 -16.89 -15.82
CA LYS A 167 15.16 -18.10 -15.20
C LYS A 167 14.96 -18.07 -13.68
N GLU A 168 15.35 -16.99 -12.99
CA GLU A 168 15.18 -16.84 -11.55
C GLU A 168 13.71 -17.01 -11.12
N ILE A 169 12.76 -16.47 -11.90
CA ILE A 169 11.33 -16.60 -11.61
C ILE A 169 10.87 -18.06 -11.76
N PHE A 170 11.16 -18.72 -12.90
CA PHE A 170 10.73 -20.10 -13.10
C PHE A 170 11.49 -21.12 -12.22
N ASP A 171 12.69 -20.79 -11.78
CA ASP A 171 13.44 -21.57 -10.78
C ASP A 171 12.85 -21.43 -9.35
N GLY A 172 11.81 -20.59 -9.17
CA GLY A 172 11.04 -20.51 -7.94
C GLY A 172 11.53 -19.49 -6.90
N LYS A 173 12.31 -18.49 -7.30
CA LYS A 173 12.80 -17.42 -6.39
C LYS A 173 11.67 -16.72 -5.62
N PHE A 174 10.47 -16.64 -6.20
CA PHE A 174 9.26 -16.04 -5.58
C PHE A 174 8.14 -17.06 -5.33
N GLY A 175 8.50 -18.33 -5.20
CA GLY A 175 7.56 -19.45 -5.17
C GLY A 175 7.37 -20.08 -6.56
N LYS A 176 6.52 -21.10 -6.63
CA LYS A 176 6.23 -21.79 -7.90
C LYS A 176 5.56 -20.78 -8.86
N ALA A 177 6.17 -20.58 -10.04
CA ALA A 177 5.65 -19.72 -11.09
C ALA A 177 5.10 -20.61 -12.24
N ASP A 178 3.80 -20.53 -12.47
CA ASP A 178 3.15 -21.21 -13.60
C ASP A 178 3.10 -20.30 -14.85
N GLN A 179 3.38 -19.00 -14.68
CA GLN A 179 3.40 -18.00 -15.74
C GLN A 179 4.10 -16.71 -15.29
N ILE A 180 4.50 -15.91 -16.26
CA ILE A 180 5.05 -14.57 -16.06
C ILE A 180 4.37 -13.56 -16.97
N VAL A 181 4.46 -12.28 -16.63
CA VAL A 181 4.05 -11.18 -17.50
C VAL A 181 5.29 -10.44 -17.99
N ILE A 182 5.43 -10.27 -19.32
CA ILE A 182 6.44 -9.41 -19.93
C ILE A 182 5.74 -8.20 -20.53
N GLU A 183 6.18 -7.01 -20.17
CA GLU A 183 5.58 -5.73 -20.55
C GLU A 183 6.60 -4.83 -21.26
N GLU A 184 6.12 -3.95 -22.15
CA GLU A 184 6.90 -2.80 -22.57
C GLU A 184 7.22 -1.91 -21.37
N PHE A 185 8.38 -1.29 -21.39
CA PHE A 185 8.73 -0.28 -20.38
C PHE A 185 7.97 1.02 -20.67
N LEU A 186 7.19 1.48 -19.70
CA LEU A 186 6.50 2.77 -19.77
C LEU A 186 7.37 3.87 -19.19
N GLU A 187 7.63 4.91 -19.99
CA GLU A 187 8.27 6.13 -19.54
C GLU A 187 7.20 7.12 -19.03
N GLY A 188 7.43 7.75 -17.91
CA GLY A 188 6.51 8.70 -17.29
C GLY A 188 6.79 8.88 -15.83
N GLU A 189 5.81 9.44 -15.11
CA GLU A 189 5.85 9.59 -13.66
C GLU A 189 4.81 8.70 -12.99
N GLU A 190 5.22 8.03 -11.93
CA GLU A 190 4.31 7.17 -11.18
C GLU A 190 3.43 8.00 -10.24
N MET A 191 2.16 7.60 -10.14
CA MET A 191 1.17 8.18 -9.24
C MET A 191 0.29 7.09 -8.62
N SER A 192 -0.05 7.26 -7.36
CA SER A 192 -0.99 6.42 -6.62
C SER A 192 -2.36 7.07 -6.60
N PHE A 193 -3.36 6.42 -7.19
CA PHE A 193 -4.75 6.86 -7.21
C PHE A 193 -5.62 5.89 -6.40
N PHE A 194 -6.35 6.40 -5.44
CA PHE A 194 -7.15 5.57 -4.54
C PHE A 194 -8.63 5.83 -4.71
N VAL A 195 -9.41 4.77 -4.65
CA VAL A 195 -10.85 4.82 -4.46
C VAL A 195 -11.25 3.94 -3.29
N ILE A 196 -12.34 4.31 -2.62
CA ILE A 196 -12.99 3.50 -1.61
C ILE A 196 -14.35 3.07 -2.13
N SER A 197 -14.75 1.83 -1.92
CA SER A 197 -15.98 1.27 -2.46
C SER A 197 -16.80 0.51 -1.41
N ASP A 198 -18.12 0.53 -1.60
CA ASP A 198 -19.11 -0.19 -0.80
C ASP A 198 -19.77 -1.37 -1.55
N GLY A 199 -19.22 -1.75 -2.72
CA GLY A 199 -19.78 -2.76 -3.59
C GLY A 199 -20.79 -2.23 -4.62
N LYS A 200 -21.52 -1.15 -4.32
CA LYS A 200 -22.51 -0.51 -5.20
C LYS A 200 -22.00 0.75 -5.86
N SER A 201 -21.22 1.52 -5.10
CA SER A 201 -20.64 2.79 -5.51
C SER A 201 -19.18 2.87 -5.06
N PHE A 202 -18.47 3.83 -5.63
CA PHE A 202 -17.14 4.20 -5.15
C PHE A 202 -17.02 5.71 -5.00
N LYS A 203 -16.09 6.13 -4.15
CA LYS A 203 -15.65 7.52 -4.05
C LYS A 203 -14.15 7.59 -4.21
N GLN A 204 -13.71 8.65 -4.89
CA GLN A 204 -12.30 8.97 -4.94
C GLN A 204 -11.78 9.25 -3.53
N PHE A 205 -10.64 8.70 -3.24
CA PHE A 205 -9.84 9.01 -2.08
C PHE A 205 -8.67 9.90 -2.50
N ASN A 206 -7.89 10.45 -1.55
CA ASN A 206 -6.81 11.36 -1.95
C ASN A 206 -5.70 10.61 -2.69
N THR A 207 -4.93 11.32 -3.52
CA THR A 207 -3.83 10.78 -4.30
C THR A 207 -2.49 10.91 -3.57
N ALA A 208 -1.48 10.13 -3.99
CA ALA A 208 -0.12 10.28 -3.49
C ALA A 208 0.92 10.00 -4.59
N GLN A 209 2.16 10.38 -4.34
CA GLN A 209 3.33 9.90 -5.08
C GLN A 209 4.34 9.31 -4.11
N ASP A 210 4.75 8.08 -4.40
CA ASP A 210 5.71 7.29 -3.63
C ASP A 210 7.11 7.41 -4.26
N HIS A 211 8.14 7.30 -3.43
CA HIS A 211 9.55 7.26 -3.83
C HIS A 211 10.08 5.85 -3.61
N LYS A 212 10.03 5.02 -4.65
CA LYS A 212 10.33 3.58 -4.56
C LYS A 212 11.83 3.26 -4.53
N ARG A 213 12.68 4.13 -5.04
CA ARG A 213 14.14 3.90 -5.07
C ARG A 213 14.79 4.21 -3.72
N VAL A 214 15.79 3.40 -3.35
CA VAL A 214 16.45 3.50 -2.04
C VAL A 214 17.34 4.74 -1.89
N GLY A 215 17.93 5.20 -2.98
CA GLY A 215 18.84 6.36 -3.01
C GLY A 215 18.14 7.66 -3.40
N GLU A 216 18.77 8.77 -3.06
CA GLU A 216 18.36 10.10 -3.52
C GLU A 216 18.35 10.17 -5.05
N ASP A 217 17.59 11.12 -5.61
CA ASP A 217 17.38 11.29 -7.06
C ASP A 217 16.85 10.01 -7.76
N ASP A 218 16.01 9.24 -7.04
CA ASP A 218 15.43 7.97 -7.50
C ASP A 218 16.48 6.98 -8.04
N THR A 219 17.60 6.84 -7.35
CA THR A 219 18.68 5.92 -7.69
C THR A 219 18.64 4.62 -6.87
N GLY A 220 19.39 3.62 -7.34
CA GLY A 220 19.53 2.35 -6.63
C GLY A 220 18.36 1.38 -6.80
N LYS A 221 18.21 0.44 -5.86
CA LYS A 221 17.22 -0.65 -5.93
C LYS A 221 15.81 -0.18 -5.55
N ASN A 222 14.81 -0.89 -6.07
CA ASN A 222 13.43 -0.73 -5.64
C ASN A 222 13.24 -1.19 -4.20
N THR A 223 12.34 -0.51 -3.49
CA THR A 223 11.95 -0.76 -2.10
C THR A 223 10.44 -0.82 -1.98
N GLY A 224 9.92 -0.98 -0.78
CA GLY A 224 8.49 -0.81 -0.48
C GLY A 224 8.05 0.64 -0.36
N GLY A 225 8.91 1.62 -0.66
CA GLY A 225 8.68 3.06 -0.52
C GLY A 225 9.58 3.68 0.56
N MET A 226 10.33 4.71 0.17
CA MET A 226 11.22 5.49 1.05
C MET A 226 10.55 6.75 1.61
N GLY A 227 9.36 7.06 1.13
CA GLY A 227 8.53 8.18 1.51
C GLY A 227 7.51 8.49 0.43
N ALA A 228 6.53 9.29 0.79
CA ALA A 228 5.47 9.72 -0.13
C ALA A 228 5.01 11.13 0.20
N TYR A 229 4.29 11.75 -0.73
CA TYR A 229 3.60 13.00 -0.49
C TYR A 229 2.17 12.95 -1.05
N SER A 230 1.28 13.72 -0.48
CA SER A 230 -0.15 13.79 -0.83
C SER A 230 -0.68 15.23 -0.71
N PRO A 231 -1.58 15.65 -1.64
CA PRO A 231 -1.95 14.98 -2.87
C PRO A 231 -0.79 14.89 -3.87
N SER A 232 -0.94 14.09 -4.93
CA SER A 232 0.04 14.06 -6.03
C SER A 232 0.13 15.41 -6.71
N ALA A 233 1.34 15.87 -7.07
CA ALA A 233 1.55 17.09 -7.83
C ALA A 233 1.08 16.97 -9.29
N LEU A 234 0.91 15.74 -9.80
CA LEU A 234 0.47 15.49 -11.17
C LEU A 234 -1.04 15.66 -11.35
N ILE A 235 -1.83 15.51 -10.25
CA ILE A 235 -3.29 15.47 -10.36
C ILE A 235 -3.87 16.84 -10.76
N ASN A 236 -4.72 16.81 -11.75
CA ASN A 236 -5.55 17.92 -12.17
C ASN A 236 -6.93 17.37 -12.60
N LYS A 237 -7.91 18.23 -12.79
CA LYS A 237 -9.30 17.82 -13.12
C LYS A 237 -9.42 17.00 -14.41
N ASP A 238 -8.61 17.27 -15.43
CA ASP A 238 -8.61 16.51 -16.68
C ASP A 238 -8.02 15.12 -16.50
N LEU A 239 -6.86 15.01 -15.83
CA LEU A 239 -6.24 13.74 -15.52
C LEU A 239 -7.12 12.88 -14.60
N GLU A 240 -7.73 13.49 -13.58
CA GLU A 240 -8.67 12.82 -12.68
C GLU A 240 -9.83 12.20 -13.46
N LYS A 241 -10.45 12.99 -14.32
CA LYS A 241 -11.54 12.51 -15.18
C LYS A 241 -11.08 11.35 -16.08
N LYS A 242 -9.91 11.45 -16.71
CA LYS A 242 -9.35 10.36 -17.54
C LYS A 242 -9.09 9.10 -16.74
N ILE A 243 -8.59 9.21 -15.52
CA ILE A 243 -8.35 8.04 -14.64
C ILE A 243 -9.68 7.37 -14.32
N ILE A 244 -10.69 8.14 -13.94
CA ILE A 244 -12.02 7.60 -13.62
C ILE A 244 -12.62 6.93 -14.86
N ASP A 245 -12.70 7.64 -15.98
CA ASP A 245 -13.39 7.16 -17.18
C ASP A 245 -12.68 5.96 -17.84
N LYS A 246 -11.35 5.96 -17.87
CA LYS A 246 -10.56 4.96 -18.62
C LYS A 246 -10.08 3.77 -17.76
N ILE A 247 -9.98 3.95 -16.45
CA ILE A 247 -9.38 2.92 -15.57
C ILE A 247 -10.39 2.49 -14.50
N ILE A 248 -10.89 3.40 -13.67
CA ILE A 248 -11.71 3.03 -12.51
C ILE A 248 -13.09 2.50 -12.92
N GLU A 249 -13.84 3.24 -13.74
CA GLU A 249 -15.17 2.80 -14.22
C GLU A 249 -15.13 1.47 -14.98
N PRO A 250 -14.20 1.23 -15.93
CA PRO A 250 -14.07 -0.07 -16.57
C PRO A 250 -13.73 -1.19 -15.59
N THR A 251 -12.94 -0.92 -14.53
CA THR A 251 -12.63 -1.90 -13.49
C THR A 251 -13.86 -2.26 -12.69
N PHE A 252 -14.65 -1.28 -12.25
CA PHE A 252 -15.90 -1.57 -11.54
C PHE A 252 -16.96 -2.20 -12.43
N ARG A 253 -16.92 -1.96 -13.75
CA ARG A 253 -17.73 -2.73 -14.71
C ARG A 253 -17.30 -4.20 -14.72
N ALA A 254 -15.99 -4.48 -14.77
CA ALA A 254 -15.49 -5.83 -14.71
C ALA A 254 -15.91 -6.56 -13.42
N ILE A 255 -15.84 -5.88 -12.26
CA ILE A 255 -16.26 -6.40 -10.97
C ILE A 255 -17.74 -6.77 -10.99
N ARG A 256 -18.61 -5.90 -11.50
CA ARG A 256 -20.05 -6.19 -11.66
C ARG A 256 -20.31 -7.38 -12.60
N ASP A 257 -19.57 -7.46 -13.70
CA ASP A 257 -19.71 -8.58 -14.66
C ASP A 257 -19.22 -9.93 -14.08
N PHE A 258 -18.37 -9.90 -13.06
CA PHE A 258 -18.03 -11.11 -12.27
C PHE A 258 -19.12 -11.50 -11.28
N GLY A 259 -20.15 -10.69 -11.07
CA GLY A 259 -21.20 -10.90 -10.07
C GLY A 259 -20.74 -10.63 -8.64
N GLU A 260 -19.69 -9.83 -8.47
CA GLU A 260 -19.02 -9.59 -7.19
C GLU A 260 -19.26 -8.16 -6.69
N GLU A 261 -19.12 -7.95 -5.37
CA GLU A 261 -19.21 -6.64 -4.71
C GLU A 261 -17.86 -6.28 -4.08
N TYR A 262 -17.25 -5.20 -4.55
CA TYR A 262 -15.95 -4.73 -4.02
C TYR A 262 -16.17 -3.83 -2.81
N ILE A 263 -15.91 -4.34 -1.62
CA ILE A 263 -15.93 -3.56 -0.37
C ILE A 263 -14.48 -3.37 0.09
N GLY A 264 -13.96 -2.14 0.04
CA GLY A 264 -12.57 -1.90 0.39
C GLY A 264 -11.93 -0.73 -0.34
N PHE A 265 -10.63 -0.57 -0.15
CA PHE A 265 -9.81 0.31 -0.97
C PHE A 265 -9.33 -0.39 -2.24
N LEU A 266 -9.44 0.30 -3.36
CA LEU A 266 -8.75 -0.07 -4.59
C LEU A 266 -7.70 1.01 -4.89
N TYR A 267 -6.45 0.61 -4.88
CA TYR A 267 -5.31 1.45 -5.25
C TYR A 267 -4.88 1.11 -6.68
N ALA A 268 -5.01 2.07 -7.58
CA ALA A 268 -4.46 2.00 -8.93
C ALA A 268 -3.08 2.66 -8.94
N GLY A 269 -2.02 1.87 -9.14
CA GLY A 269 -0.68 2.35 -9.44
C GLY A 269 -0.62 2.74 -10.93
N LEU A 270 -0.37 4.01 -11.19
CA LEU A 270 -0.46 4.59 -12.53
C LEU A 270 0.89 5.11 -13.01
N MET A 271 1.18 4.92 -14.31
CA MET A 271 2.17 5.69 -15.03
C MET A 271 1.48 6.82 -15.78
N ILE A 272 1.89 8.04 -15.54
CA ILE A 272 1.36 9.23 -16.22
C ILE A 272 2.36 9.68 -17.30
N LYS A 273 1.92 9.65 -18.54
CA LYS A 273 2.71 10.10 -19.70
C LYS A 273 1.89 11.10 -20.52
N ASN A 274 2.39 12.32 -20.66
CA ASN A 274 1.70 13.38 -21.41
C ASN A 274 0.25 13.59 -20.96
N ASN A 275 0.00 13.60 -19.65
CA ASN A 275 -1.33 13.73 -19.04
C ASN A 275 -2.31 12.59 -19.44
N GLU A 276 -1.79 11.42 -19.82
CA GLU A 276 -2.55 10.18 -20.07
C GLU A 276 -2.17 9.11 -19.05
N PRO A 277 -3.16 8.47 -18.38
CA PRO A 277 -2.91 7.47 -17.38
C PRO A 277 -2.80 6.06 -18.00
N PHE A 278 -1.82 5.28 -17.52
CA PHE A 278 -1.67 3.87 -17.83
C PHE A 278 -1.58 3.07 -16.51
N LEU A 279 -2.37 2.03 -16.39
CA LEU A 279 -2.35 1.17 -15.22
C LEU A 279 -1.06 0.33 -15.20
N ILE A 280 -0.30 0.45 -14.10
CA ILE A 280 0.86 -0.40 -13.79
C ILE A 280 0.42 -1.67 -13.06
N GLU A 281 -0.37 -1.50 -11.99
CA GLU A 281 -0.87 -2.55 -11.12
C GLU A 281 -2.04 -2.05 -10.26
N TYR A 282 -2.83 -2.98 -9.71
CA TYR A 282 -3.72 -2.70 -8.60
C TYR A 282 -3.16 -3.23 -7.30
N ASN A 283 -3.54 -2.55 -6.20
CA ASN A 283 -3.45 -3.09 -4.85
C ASN A 283 -4.84 -3.02 -4.23
N VAL A 284 -5.23 -4.06 -3.50
CA VAL A 284 -6.59 -4.22 -2.95
C VAL A 284 -6.73 -3.67 -1.53
N ARG A 285 -5.86 -2.76 -1.19
CA ARG A 285 -5.73 -2.11 0.13
C ARG A 285 -5.01 -0.77 -0.03
N MET A 286 -4.90 0.00 1.06
CA MET A 286 -4.05 1.20 1.04
C MET A 286 -2.57 0.85 0.85
N GLY A 287 -1.82 1.75 0.22
CA GLY A 287 -0.36 1.65 0.12
C GLY A 287 0.35 1.89 1.46
N ASP A 288 1.62 1.57 1.50
CA ASP A 288 2.54 1.85 2.60
C ASP A 288 3.87 2.35 2.01
N PRO A 289 4.19 3.67 2.02
CA PRO A 289 3.79 4.66 3.02
C PRO A 289 2.63 5.60 2.64
N GLU A 290 1.87 5.37 1.57
CA GLU A 290 0.82 6.29 1.12
C GLU A 290 -0.31 6.44 2.16
N CYS A 291 -0.72 5.37 2.83
CA CYS A 291 -1.74 5.41 3.88
C CYS A 291 -1.36 6.39 5.01
N GLN A 292 -0.11 6.30 5.49
CA GLN A 292 0.44 7.18 6.51
C GLN A 292 0.47 8.63 6.07
N THR A 293 0.60 8.86 4.76
CA THR A 293 0.69 10.20 4.17
C THR A 293 -0.70 10.79 3.91
N ILE A 294 -1.66 9.98 3.48
CA ILE A 294 -3.00 10.41 3.07
C ILE A 294 -3.93 10.62 4.27
N LEU A 295 -4.02 9.63 5.16
CA LEU A 295 -5.02 9.63 6.24
C LEU A 295 -4.96 10.84 7.17
N PRO A 296 -3.79 11.40 7.52
CA PRO A 296 -3.73 12.61 8.34
C PRO A 296 -4.37 13.86 7.71
N LEU A 297 -4.62 13.86 6.40
CA LEU A 297 -5.34 14.94 5.70
C LEU A 297 -6.87 14.78 5.74
N LEU A 298 -7.39 13.62 6.15
CA LEU A 298 -8.82 13.36 6.18
C LEU A 298 -9.50 14.15 7.31
N LYS A 299 -10.54 14.92 6.98
CA LYS A 299 -11.36 15.68 7.94
C LYS A 299 -12.59 14.90 8.40
N SER A 300 -13.16 14.07 7.53
CA SER A 300 -14.34 13.26 7.84
C SER A 300 -13.99 12.14 8.85
N ASP A 301 -14.97 11.71 9.63
CA ASP A 301 -14.81 10.57 10.53
C ASP A 301 -14.57 9.28 9.72
N PHE A 302 -13.36 8.73 9.86
CA PHE A 302 -12.93 7.57 9.08
C PHE A 302 -13.73 6.31 9.40
N LEU A 303 -14.11 6.11 10.67
CA LEU A 303 -14.94 4.98 11.06
C LEU A 303 -16.34 5.06 10.42
N ASP A 304 -16.90 6.25 10.30
CA ASP A 304 -18.19 6.43 9.63
C ASP A 304 -18.12 6.07 8.14
N ILE A 305 -17.03 6.45 7.46
CA ILE A 305 -16.82 6.09 6.05
C ILE A 305 -16.70 4.56 5.91
N ILE A 306 -15.88 3.92 6.73
CA ILE A 306 -15.69 2.47 6.69
C ILE A 306 -17.00 1.71 6.99
N ASN A 307 -17.76 2.16 7.98
CA ASN A 307 -19.07 1.57 8.28
C ASN A 307 -20.04 1.75 7.13
N ALA A 308 -20.08 2.93 6.52
CA ALA A 308 -20.92 3.19 5.35
C ALA A 308 -20.55 2.27 4.17
N CYS A 309 -19.26 1.96 3.97
CA CYS A 309 -18.85 0.97 2.99
C CYS A 309 -19.40 -0.43 3.31
N CYS A 310 -19.22 -0.88 4.56
CA CYS A 310 -19.70 -2.20 4.97
C CYS A 310 -21.23 -2.31 4.97
N GLU A 311 -21.95 -1.19 5.03
CA GLU A 311 -23.43 -1.13 4.99
C GLU A 311 -23.98 -0.75 3.61
N GLN A 312 -23.12 -0.64 2.59
CA GLN A 312 -23.50 -0.24 1.23
C GLN A 312 -24.24 1.11 1.15
N LYS A 313 -23.75 2.08 1.96
CA LYS A 313 -24.32 3.43 2.08
C LYS A 313 -23.29 4.53 1.80
N LEU A 314 -22.20 4.22 1.11
CA LEU A 314 -21.10 5.17 0.86
C LEU A 314 -21.54 6.44 0.15
N ASN A 315 -22.53 6.36 -0.73
CA ASN A 315 -23.11 7.49 -1.43
C ASN A 315 -23.71 8.56 -0.48
N GLN A 316 -24.11 8.16 0.73
CA GLN A 316 -24.66 9.04 1.77
C GLN A 316 -23.58 9.66 2.67
N SER A 317 -22.32 9.25 2.55
CA SER A 317 -21.22 9.74 3.37
C SER A 317 -20.47 10.86 2.65
N ASN A 318 -19.99 11.85 3.40
CA ASN A 318 -19.02 12.83 2.88
C ASN A 318 -17.59 12.36 3.14
N VAL A 319 -16.71 12.64 2.19
CA VAL A 319 -15.27 12.39 2.30
C VAL A 319 -14.56 13.71 2.07
N ASP A 320 -14.34 14.44 3.17
CA ASP A 320 -13.79 15.79 3.15
C ASP A 320 -12.29 15.77 3.50
N TRP A 321 -11.51 16.54 2.77
CA TRP A 321 -10.07 16.61 2.87
C TRP A 321 -9.58 17.98 3.33
N SER A 322 -8.42 18.01 3.95
CA SER A 322 -7.65 19.23 4.19
C SER A 322 -7.02 19.71 2.88
N ASP A 323 -6.96 21.04 2.68
CA ASP A 323 -6.27 21.64 1.56
C ASP A 323 -4.74 21.64 1.73
N LYS A 324 -4.26 21.25 2.91
CA LYS A 324 -2.84 21.16 3.23
C LYS A 324 -2.13 20.06 2.48
N LYS A 325 -0.82 20.09 2.55
CA LYS A 325 0.11 19.11 2.00
C LYS A 325 0.63 18.21 3.09
N SER A 326 0.73 16.92 2.78
CA SER A 326 1.31 15.93 3.68
C SER A 326 2.52 15.28 3.02
N LEU A 327 3.56 15.04 3.80
CA LEU A 327 4.76 14.36 3.35
C LEU A 327 5.27 13.41 4.42
N SER A 328 5.57 12.18 4.01
CA SER A 328 6.12 11.12 4.84
C SER A 328 7.55 10.79 4.43
N ILE A 329 8.45 10.72 5.39
CA ILE A 329 9.82 10.21 5.21
C ILE A 329 9.95 8.91 5.98
N VAL A 330 10.39 7.85 5.30
CA VAL A 330 10.59 6.53 5.91
C VAL A 330 12.02 6.41 6.41
N LEU A 331 12.18 6.21 7.71
CA LEU A 331 13.43 5.85 8.35
C LEU A 331 13.61 4.34 8.28
N CYS A 332 14.65 3.89 7.59
CA CYS A 332 14.96 2.50 7.34
C CYS A 332 16.15 2.01 8.16
N SER A 333 16.20 0.72 8.47
CA SER A 333 17.38 0.06 9.03
C SER A 333 18.54 0.10 8.04
N LYS A 334 19.74 0.29 8.53
CA LYS A 334 20.97 0.27 7.71
C LYS A 334 21.10 -1.06 6.97
N GLY A 335 21.33 -0.99 5.65
CA GLY A 335 21.41 -2.16 4.76
C GLY A 335 20.11 -2.47 4.00
N TYR A 336 18.96 -1.86 4.36
CA TYR A 336 17.71 -2.02 3.60
C TYR A 336 17.88 -1.49 2.15
N PRO A 337 17.30 -2.12 1.11
CA PRO A 337 16.30 -3.19 1.10
C PRO A 337 16.88 -4.63 1.15
N GLU A 338 18.18 -4.77 1.34
CA GLU A 338 18.85 -6.07 1.45
C GLU A 338 18.84 -6.59 2.89
N SER A 339 19.91 -7.22 3.31
CA SER A 339 20.06 -7.68 4.69
C SER A 339 20.33 -6.52 5.64
N TYR A 340 19.62 -6.47 6.74
CA TYR A 340 19.75 -5.44 7.77
C TYR A 340 19.75 -6.07 9.16
N GLU A 341 20.36 -5.33 10.11
CA GLU A 341 20.41 -5.75 11.51
C GLU A 341 19.03 -5.63 12.17
N LYS A 342 18.68 -6.63 12.97
CA LYS A 342 17.43 -6.66 13.75
C LYS A 342 17.73 -6.42 15.23
N ASN A 343 16.70 -6.04 15.98
CA ASN A 343 16.76 -5.77 17.41
C ASN A 343 17.74 -4.63 17.77
N VAL A 344 17.87 -3.62 16.92
CA VAL A 344 18.63 -2.41 17.18
C VAL A 344 17.79 -1.44 18.00
N GLU A 345 18.23 -1.07 19.22
CA GLU A 345 17.48 -0.17 20.10
C GLU A 345 17.31 1.23 19.46
N ILE A 346 16.09 1.75 19.47
CA ILE A 346 15.76 3.11 19.02
C ILE A 346 15.67 4.00 20.25
N LYS A 347 16.75 4.72 20.54
CA LYS A 347 16.81 5.65 21.68
C LYS A 347 16.11 6.97 21.33
N ASN A 348 15.72 7.71 22.38
CA ASN A 348 15.15 9.07 22.31
C ASN A 348 13.78 9.20 21.61
N LEU A 349 13.15 8.11 21.15
CA LEU A 349 11.86 8.19 20.47
C LEU A 349 10.76 8.80 21.37
N ASN A 350 10.83 8.58 22.68
CA ASN A 350 9.91 9.13 23.66
C ASN A 350 10.03 10.66 23.83
N LYS A 351 11.09 11.28 23.35
CA LYS A 351 11.28 12.74 23.36
C LYS A 351 10.51 13.42 22.21
N ILE A 352 10.14 12.68 21.18
CA ILE A 352 9.46 13.20 19.99
C ILE A 352 7.98 12.86 20.14
N LYS A 353 7.14 13.90 20.24
CA LYS A 353 5.68 13.73 20.43
C LYS A 353 4.94 13.99 19.12
N ASN A 354 3.94 13.20 18.86
CA ASN A 354 2.93 13.49 17.85
C ASN A 354 2.15 14.75 18.22
N ASN A 355 1.73 15.50 17.23
CA ASN A 355 0.82 16.63 17.36
C ASN A 355 -0.08 16.71 16.12
N LYS A 356 -0.95 17.73 16.03
CA LYS A 356 -1.91 17.87 14.94
C LYS A 356 -1.31 17.95 13.53
N ASN A 357 -0.01 18.26 13.40
CA ASN A 357 0.68 18.43 12.11
C ASN A 357 1.85 17.47 11.94
N ASN A 358 2.26 16.74 12.97
CA ASN A 358 3.42 15.85 12.92
C ASN A 358 3.08 14.52 13.58
N PHE A 359 3.31 13.43 12.85
CA PHE A 359 3.01 12.07 13.28
C PHE A 359 4.24 11.19 13.10
N ILE A 360 4.40 10.22 13.99
CA ILE A 360 5.37 9.13 13.85
C ILE A 360 4.57 7.85 13.83
N PHE A 361 4.57 7.18 12.67
CA PHE A 361 3.95 5.86 12.54
C PHE A 361 5.03 4.79 12.56
N HIS A 362 4.90 3.85 13.48
CA HIS A 362 5.76 2.70 13.59
C HIS A 362 5.46 1.68 12.49
N ALA A 363 6.49 1.12 11.89
CA ALA A 363 6.41 -0.01 10.98
C ALA A 363 7.16 -1.21 11.61
N GLY A 364 8.34 -1.54 11.15
CA GLY A 364 9.11 -2.66 11.66
C GLY A 364 9.72 -2.41 13.05
N THR A 365 8.89 -2.23 14.07
CA THR A 365 9.32 -2.01 15.46
C THR A 365 8.70 -3.00 16.41
N ILE A 366 9.43 -3.36 17.45
CA ILE A 366 8.96 -4.18 18.57
C ILE A 366 9.28 -3.51 19.90
N SER A 367 8.46 -3.77 20.92
CA SER A 367 8.72 -3.34 22.29
C SER A 367 9.24 -4.51 23.13
N LYS A 368 10.31 -4.28 23.90
CA LYS A 368 10.86 -5.23 24.87
C LYS A 368 11.36 -4.46 26.10
N ASN A 369 10.90 -4.81 27.28
CA ASN A 369 11.33 -4.19 28.54
C ASN A 369 11.27 -2.65 28.49
N ASP A 370 10.15 -2.11 28.06
CA ASP A 370 9.87 -0.68 27.89
C ASP A 370 10.80 0.08 26.91
N LYS A 371 11.56 -0.66 26.12
CA LYS A 371 12.41 -0.13 25.06
C LYS A 371 11.85 -0.51 23.68
N ILE A 372 12.11 0.33 22.71
CA ILE A 372 11.69 0.12 21.33
C ILE A 372 12.90 -0.27 20.48
N PHE A 373 12.71 -1.30 19.66
CA PHE A 373 13.76 -1.85 18.78
C PHE A 373 13.30 -1.86 17.34
N ALA A 374 14.19 -1.54 16.42
CA ALA A 374 14.03 -1.78 15.00
C ALA A 374 14.14 -3.28 14.73
N ASN A 375 13.15 -3.86 14.07
CA ASN A 375 13.07 -5.28 13.74
C ASN A 375 12.67 -5.53 12.27
N GLY A 376 12.47 -4.48 11.49
CA GLY A 376 12.14 -4.50 10.08
C GLY A 376 13.06 -3.61 9.25
N GLY A 377 12.95 -3.70 7.92
CA GLY A 377 13.72 -2.85 7.01
C GLY A 377 13.24 -1.40 7.04
N ARG A 378 11.94 -1.15 6.85
CA ARG A 378 11.29 0.15 7.12
C ARG A 378 10.87 0.16 8.59
N VAL A 379 11.27 1.17 9.32
CA VAL A 379 11.19 1.19 10.80
C VAL A 379 10.17 2.19 11.32
N LEU A 380 10.31 3.46 10.91
CA LEU A 380 9.44 4.56 11.32
C LEU A 380 9.08 5.41 10.10
N ASN A 381 7.88 5.99 10.12
CA ASN A 381 7.45 6.97 9.14
C ASN A 381 7.25 8.32 9.87
N PHE A 382 7.98 9.32 9.45
CA PHE A 382 7.86 10.69 9.95
C PHE A 382 6.98 11.47 8.98
N VAL A 383 5.77 11.78 9.40
CA VAL A 383 4.77 12.46 8.58
C VAL A 383 4.56 13.87 9.08
N SER A 384 4.61 14.84 8.18
CA SER A 384 4.34 16.23 8.49
C SER A 384 3.32 16.82 7.54
N ILE A 385 2.43 17.64 8.08
CA ILE A 385 1.40 18.39 7.35
C ILE A 385 1.74 19.88 7.41
N SER A 386 1.73 20.53 6.24
CA SER A 386 1.98 21.99 6.15
C SER A 386 1.23 22.61 4.95
N GLU A 387 1.40 23.90 4.74
CA GLU A 387 0.85 24.60 3.59
C GLU A 387 1.63 24.26 2.30
N SER A 388 2.91 23.85 2.41
CA SER A 388 3.75 23.45 1.29
C SER A 388 4.50 22.14 1.55
N TYR A 389 4.88 21.43 0.48
CA TYR A 389 5.73 20.22 0.59
C TYR A 389 7.10 20.51 1.14
N LEU A 390 7.67 21.69 0.83
CA LEU A 390 8.97 22.11 1.33
C LEU A 390 8.98 22.22 2.86
N GLU A 391 7.98 22.88 3.42
CA GLU A 391 7.83 23.01 4.88
C GLU A 391 7.55 21.66 5.54
N ALA A 392 6.68 20.83 4.95
CA ALA A 392 6.39 19.49 5.44
C ALA A 392 7.66 18.62 5.46
N ARG A 393 8.47 18.64 4.38
CA ARG A 393 9.75 17.95 4.31
C ARG A 393 10.72 18.42 5.37
N LYS A 394 10.90 19.74 5.52
CA LYS A 394 11.77 20.32 6.54
C LYS A 394 11.36 19.87 7.94
N SER A 395 10.08 19.96 8.27
CA SER A 395 9.54 19.54 9.56
C SER A 395 9.78 18.05 9.84
N ALA A 396 9.55 17.16 8.86
CA ALA A 396 9.82 15.74 9.01
C ALA A 396 11.31 15.43 9.23
N ILE A 397 12.21 16.08 8.46
CA ILE A 397 13.66 15.93 8.59
C ILE A 397 14.14 16.40 9.99
N ASP A 398 13.65 17.52 10.48
CA ASP A 398 14.04 18.04 11.79
C ASP A 398 13.64 17.06 12.91
N LYS A 399 12.45 16.43 12.82
CA LYS A 399 12.03 15.38 13.76
C LYS A 399 12.92 14.14 13.68
N ILE A 400 13.38 13.74 12.50
CA ILE A 400 14.32 12.63 12.36
C ILE A 400 15.69 12.98 13.01
N LYS A 401 16.16 14.21 12.85
CA LYS A 401 17.40 14.69 13.51
C LYS A 401 17.27 14.68 15.04
N ASP A 402 16.10 15.09 15.57
CA ASP A 402 15.83 15.05 17.01
C ASP A 402 15.90 13.62 17.58
N LEU A 403 15.52 12.61 16.78
CA LEU A 403 15.66 11.20 17.15
C LEU A 403 17.14 10.79 17.32
N ASN A 404 18.02 11.29 16.46
CA ASN A 404 19.45 10.99 16.45
C ASN A 404 19.77 9.49 16.53
N TRP A 405 19.09 8.68 15.70
CA TRP A 405 19.30 7.24 15.66
C TRP A 405 20.29 6.83 14.59
N GLY A 406 21.49 6.38 15.01
CA GLY A 406 22.58 5.97 14.11
C GLY A 406 22.40 4.58 13.45
N GLY A 407 21.37 3.82 13.83
CA GLY A 407 21.08 2.49 13.29
C GLY A 407 20.36 2.46 11.95
N GLY A 408 20.07 3.62 11.36
CA GLY A 408 19.30 3.71 10.13
C GLY A 408 19.70 4.84 9.21
N PHE A 409 18.95 4.96 8.11
CA PHE A 409 19.09 6.01 7.10
C PHE A 409 17.72 6.40 6.52
N PHE A 410 17.66 7.51 5.84
CA PHE A 410 16.48 8.01 5.14
C PHE A 410 16.89 8.86 3.94
N ARG A 411 15.98 9.07 3.00
CA ARG A 411 16.15 10.00 1.88
C ARG A 411 15.76 11.41 2.30
N LYS A 412 16.61 12.39 2.03
CA LYS A 412 16.38 13.81 2.34
C LYS A 412 15.59 14.53 1.25
N ASP A 413 15.52 13.95 0.06
CA ASP A 413 14.94 14.52 -1.14
C ASP A 413 13.46 14.17 -1.37
N ILE A 414 12.82 13.41 -0.46
CA ILE A 414 11.39 13.03 -0.60
C ILE A 414 10.54 14.25 -0.95
N GLY A 415 9.73 14.13 -2.00
CA GLY A 415 8.90 15.21 -2.53
C GLY A 415 9.64 16.16 -3.48
N PHE A 416 10.88 15.87 -3.90
CA PHE A 416 11.65 16.74 -4.79
C PHE A 416 10.91 17.07 -6.10
N LYS A 417 10.07 16.15 -6.60
CA LYS A 417 9.24 16.36 -7.80
C LYS A 417 8.10 17.36 -7.62
N ALA A 418 7.76 17.71 -6.38
CA ALA A 418 6.67 18.64 -6.04
C ALA A 418 7.18 19.92 -5.36
N ILE A 419 8.48 20.06 -5.20
CA ILE A 419 9.14 21.20 -4.56
C ILE A 419 10.00 21.86 -5.63
N ASP A 420 9.58 23.05 -6.04
CA ASP A 420 10.32 23.92 -6.95
C ASP A 420 11.54 24.57 -6.25
#